data_d5e2ff71e5079bce2b64c6711da8fc59
#
_entry.id   d5e2ff71e5079bce2b64c6711da8fc59
#
_cell.length_a   1.000
_cell.length_b   1.000
_cell.length_c   1.000
_cell.angle_alpha   90.00
_cell.angle_beta   90.00
_cell.angle_gamma   90.00
#
_symmetry.space_group_name_H-M   'P 1'
#
loop_
_entity.id
_entity.type
_entity.pdbx_description
1 polymer ?
#
loop_
_entity_poly.entity_id
_entity_poly.type
_entity_poly.pdbx_seq_one_letter_code
_entity_poly.pdbx_strand_id
1 'polypeptide(L)'
;AQTDADALRANRKTVSKQIGALMAQGKKEEAEKLKEQVNNDAEKLANLEAEESRLQDEVKERMMKIPNIIDPSVPIGKDDNENVEVEKFGEPVVPDFEIPYHTDIMEKFNGIDLDSARKVAGSGFYYLMGDIARLHSAVISYARDFMIEKGFTYVIPPFMIRSSVVTGVMSFEEMGEMMYKIDGEDLYLIGTSEHSMIGKFIDTIVDEKTLPQTLTSYSPCFRKEKWSHGIEER
;
A
#
# COMPACT_ATOMS: atom_id res chain seq x y z
N ALA A 1 -16.68 25.28 1.34
CA ALA A 1 -16.10 25.39 -0.01
C ALA A 1 -16.97 24.65 -1.03
N GLN A 2 -17.18 23.33 -0.93
CA GLN A 2 -17.90 22.52 -1.93
C GLN A 2 -19.32 23.05 -2.19
N THR A 3 -20.13 23.30 -1.15
CA THR A 3 -21.49 23.83 -1.27
C THR A 3 -21.53 25.18 -2.00
N ASP A 4 -20.55 26.04 -1.73
CA ASP A 4 -20.48 27.37 -2.35
C ASP A 4 -20.02 27.26 -3.82
N ALA A 5 -19.09 26.36 -4.11
CA ALA A 5 -18.65 26.07 -5.48
C ALA A 5 -19.80 25.51 -6.33
N ASP A 6 -20.60 24.59 -5.78
CA ASP A 6 -21.76 24.01 -6.46
C ASP A 6 -22.85 25.07 -6.73
N ALA A 7 -23.07 25.98 -5.78
CA ALA A 7 -24.00 27.12 -5.98
C ALA A 7 -23.51 28.04 -7.11
N LEU A 8 -22.22 28.35 -7.17
CA LEU A 8 -21.63 29.17 -8.25
C LEU A 8 -21.68 28.46 -9.62
N ARG A 9 -21.42 27.15 -9.66
CA ARG A 9 -21.56 26.33 -10.88
C ARG A 9 -22.99 26.35 -11.42
N ALA A 10 -24.00 26.19 -10.54
CA ALA A 10 -25.42 26.25 -10.89
C ALA A 10 -25.80 27.64 -11.39
N ASN A 11 -25.36 28.70 -10.69
CA ASN A 11 -25.63 30.08 -11.07
C ASN A 11 -25.03 30.42 -12.45
N ARG A 12 -23.78 30.04 -12.71
CA ARG A 12 -23.09 30.24 -13.99
C ARG A 12 -23.92 29.69 -15.17
N LYS A 13 -24.53 28.51 -15.01
CA LYS A 13 -25.33 27.85 -16.03
C LYS A 13 -26.64 28.68 -16.35
N THR A 14 -27.22 29.25 -15.29
CA THR A 14 -28.43 30.07 -15.39
C THR A 14 -28.12 31.43 -16.02
N VAL A 15 -27.08 32.11 -15.53
CA VAL A 15 -26.69 33.45 -16.00
C VAL A 15 -26.22 33.40 -17.46
N SER A 16 -25.50 32.36 -17.88
CA SER A 16 -25.09 32.15 -19.27
C SER A 16 -26.29 32.10 -20.23
N LYS A 17 -27.40 31.47 -19.83
CA LYS A 17 -28.65 31.46 -20.60
C LYS A 17 -29.31 32.85 -20.66
N GLN A 18 -29.29 33.60 -19.54
CA GLN A 18 -29.82 34.95 -19.47
C GLN A 18 -29.05 35.93 -20.36
N ILE A 19 -27.70 35.84 -20.37
CA ILE A 19 -26.86 36.66 -21.28
C ILE A 19 -27.24 36.40 -22.73
N GLY A 20 -27.42 35.14 -23.13
CA GLY A 20 -27.86 34.79 -24.49
C GLY A 20 -29.22 35.40 -24.84
N ALA A 21 -30.17 35.37 -23.93
CA ALA A 21 -31.51 35.94 -24.12
C ALA A 21 -31.46 37.48 -24.22
N LEU A 22 -30.68 38.16 -23.37
CA LEU A 22 -30.53 39.62 -23.40
C LEU A 22 -29.84 40.11 -24.66
N MET A 23 -28.81 39.37 -25.14
CA MET A 23 -28.16 39.67 -26.41
C MET A 23 -29.13 39.55 -27.59
N ALA A 24 -29.97 38.54 -27.60
CA ALA A 24 -31.00 38.36 -28.63
C ALA A 24 -32.06 39.48 -28.60
N GLN A 25 -32.33 40.10 -27.44
CA GLN A 25 -33.23 41.22 -27.26
C GLN A 25 -32.59 42.59 -27.50
N GLY A 26 -31.31 42.66 -27.86
CA GLY A 26 -30.58 43.91 -28.11
C GLY A 26 -30.16 44.68 -26.84
N LYS A 27 -30.33 44.12 -25.63
CA LYS A 27 -30.03 44.74 -24.32
C LYS A 27 -28.57 44.57 -23.96
N LYS A 28 -27.67 45.21 -24.73
CA LYS A 28 -26.22 45.02 -24.61
C LYS A 28 -25.64 45.43 -23.27
N GLU A 29 -26.09 46.53 -22.67
CA GLU A 29 -25.54 46.99 -21.38
C GLU A 29 -25.89 46.06 -20.22
N GLU A 30 -27.09 45.49 -20.20
CA GLU A 30 -27.50 44.51 -19.21
C GLU A 30 -26.72 43.19 -19.37
N ALA A 31 -26.47 42.77 -20.61
CA ALA A 31 -25.67 41.59 -20.93
C ALA A 31 -24.21 41.75 -20.51
N GLU A 32 -23.62 42.95 -20.69
CA GLU A 32 -22.24 43.22 -20.25
C GLU A 32 -22.07 43.20 -18.74
N LYS A 33 -23.02 43.78 -17.98
CA LYS A 33 -23.00 43.67 -16.50
C LYS A 33 -23.06 42.24 -16.01
N LEU A 34 -23.89 41.42 -16.64
CA LEU A 34 -23.96 39.97 -16.29
C LEU A 34 -22.68 39.21 -16.70
N LYS A 35 -22.02 39.58 -17.77
CA LYS A 35 -20.71 39.00 -18.14
C LYS A 35 -19.63 39.35 -17.10
N GLU A 36 -19.58 40.58 -16.65
CA GLU A 36 -18.65 41.00 -15.61
C GLU A 36 -18.91 40.25 -14.30
N GLN A 37 -20.15 40.05 -13.91
CA GLN A 37 -20.51 39.22 -12.78
C GLN A 37 -20.05 37.76 -12.96
N VAL A 38 -20.26 37.17 -14.13
CA VAL A 38 -19.80 35.80 -14.44
C VAL A 38 -18.28 35.70 -14.37
N ASN A 39 -17.54 36.72 -14.80
CA ASN A 39 -16.10 36.73 -14.72
C ASN A 39 -15.61 36.79 -13.25
N ASN A 40 -16.23 37.63 -12.42
CA ASN A 40 -15.93 37.72 -10.99
C ASN A 40 -16.31 36.40 -10.26
N ASP A 41 -17.43 35.81 -10.62
CA ASP A 41 -17.84 34.50 -10.07
C ASP A 41 -16.92 33.36 -10.54
N ALA A 42 -16.33 33.46 -11.73
CA ALA A 42 -15.37 32.48 -12.23
C ALA A 42 -14.07 32.47 -11.42
N GLU A 43 -13.56 33.64 -11.03
CA GLU A 43 -12.37 33.74 -10.16
C GLU A 43 -12.66 33.18 -8.77
N LYS A 44 -13.82 33.52 -8.18
CA LYS A 44 -14.27 32.94 -6.90
C LYS A 44 -14.40 31.43 -6.98
N LEU A 45 -14.98 30.92 -8.06
CA LEU A 45 -15.13 29.48 -8.29
C LEU A 45 -13.77 28.79 -8.38
N ALA A 46 -12.82 29.33 -9.12
CA ALA A 46 -11.47 28.78 -9.21
C ALA A 46 -10.77 28.73 -7.84
N ASN A 47 -10.92 29.77 -7.02
CA ASN A 47 -10.37 29.78 -5.65
C ASN A 47 -11.04 28.74 -4.74
N LEU A 48 -12.36 28.56 -4.84
CA LEU A 48 -13.08 27.56 -4.07
C LEU A 48 -12.72 26.14 -4.52
N GLU A 49 -12.54 25.91 -5.82
CA GLU A 49 -12.09 24.61 -6.35
C GLU A 49 -10.66 24.26 -5.91
N ALA A 50 -9.77 25.24 -5.90
CA ALA A 50 -8.41 25.05 -5.39
C ALA A 50 -8.42 24.71 -3.89
N GLU A 51 -9.23 25.42 -3.11
CA GLU A 51 -9.40 25.16 -1.67
C GLU A 51 -10.08 23.81 -1.41
N GLU A 52 -11.05 23.42 -2.21
CA GLU A 52 -11.69 22.11 -2.14
C GLU A 52 -10.66 20.99 -2.35
N SER A 53 -9.84 21.09 -3.40
CA SER A 53 -8.78 20.13 -3.68
C SER A 53 -7.77 20.05 -2.52
N ARG A 54 -7.32 21.19 -2.03
CA ARG A 54 -6.39 21.25 -0.89
C ARG A 54 -6.97 20.57 0.36
N LEU A 55 -8.23 20.84 0.67
CA LEU A 55 -8.92 20.24 1.81
C LEU A 55 -9.16 18.74 1.65
N GLN A 56 -9.43 18.27 0.44
CA GLN A 56 -9.57 16.84 0.15
C GLN A 56 -8.25 16.10 0.40
N ASP A 57 -7.13 16.68 -0.06
CA ASP A 57 -5.81 16.12 0.19
C ASP A 57 -5.47 16.09 1.70
N GLU A 58 -5.76 17.18 2.41
CA GLU A 58 -5.55 17.27 3.86
C GLU A 58 -6.41 16.25 4.63
N VAL A 59 -7.68 16.08 4.25
CA VAL A 59 -8.57 15.08 4.84
C VAL A 59 -8.02 13.67 4.61
N LYS A 60 -7.57 13.39 3.39
CA LYS A 60 -6.96 12.09 3.06
C LYS A 60 -5.75 11.81 3.93
N GLU A 61 -4.81 12.75 4.03
CA GLU A 61 -3.62 12.60 4.87
C GLU A 61 -3.96 12.37 6.35
N ARG A 62 -4.94 13.10 6.88
CA ARG A 62 -5.39 12.92 8.27
C ARG A 62 -6.08 11.58 8.50
N MET A 63 -6.95 11.17 7.57
CA MET A 63 -7.66 9.88 7.64
C MET A 63 -6.70 8.69 7.62
N MET A 64 -5.61 8.77 6.86
CA MET A 64 -4.58 7.73 6.81
C MET A 64 -3.80 7.56 8.13
N LYS A 65 -3.86 8.54 9.03
CA LYS A 65 -3.20 8.49 10.36
C LYS A 65 -4.12 8.03 11.48
N ILE A 66 -5.41 7.87 11.21
CA ILE A 66 -6.38 7.40 12.21
C ILE A 66 -6.25 5.88 12.32
N PRO A 67 -5.93 5.36 13.52
CA PRO A 67 -5.85 3.92 13.75
C PRO A 67 -7.20 3.24 13.49
N ASN A 68 -7.14 1.97 13.09
CA ASN A 68 -8.34 1.14 12.99
C ASN A 68 -8.97 0.90 14.36
N ILE A 69 -10.27 0.64 14.35
CA ILE A 69 -10.98 0.18 15.54
C ILE A 69 -10.55 -1.26 15.80
N ILE A 70 -10.02 -1.51 17.00
CA ILE A 70 -9.65 -2.85 17.45
C ILE A 70 -10.85 -3.57 18.04
N ASP A 71 -10.90 -4.90 17.93
CA ASP A 71 -11.94 -5.71 18.53
C ASP A 71 -11.84 -5.62 20.06
N PRO A 72 -12.98 -5.54 20.79
CA PRO A 72 -12.98 -5.46 22.25
C PRO A 72 -12.32 -6.65 22.96
N SER A 73 -12.16 -7.80 22.31
CA SER A 73 -11.46 -8.97 22.85
C SER A 73 -9.93 -8.83 22.84
N VAL A 74 -9.40 -7.86 22.10
CA VAL A 74 -7.94 -7.65 22.03
C VAL A 74 -7.47 -6.97 23.32
N PRO A 75 -6.51 -7.55 24.05
CA PRO A 75 -5.93 -6.93 25.23
C PRO A 75 -5.25 -5.60 24.89
N ILE A 76 -5.40 -4.61 25.77
CA ILE A 76 -4.74 -3.32 25.62
C ILE A 76 -3.37 -3.42 26.30
N GLY A 77 -2.30 -3.13 25.55
CA GLY A 77 -0.93 -3.10 26.03
C GLY A 77 -0.17 -1.91 25.43
N LYS A 78 0.98 -1.57 26.01
CA LYS A 78 1.85 -0.49 25.52
C LYS A 78 2.71 -0.93 24.36
N ASP A 79 3.16 -2.18 24.41
CA ASP A 79 4.05 -2.80 23.42
C ASP A 79 3.89 -4.32 23.42
N ASP A 80 4.68 -5.02 22.66
CA ASP A 80 4.67 -6.47 22.48
C ASP A 80 5.04 -7.26 23.75
N ASN A 81 5.71 -6.65 24.73
CA ASN A 81 6.01 -7.29 26.01
C ASN A 81 4.75 -7.48 26.86
N GLU A 82 3.69 -6.74 26.60
CA GLU A 82 2.39 -6.85 27.26
C GLU A 82 1.40 -7.76 26.50
N ASN A 83 1.86 -8.48 25.46
CA ASN A 83 1.04 -9.45 24.76
C ASN A 83 0.59 -10.58 25.68
N VAL A 84 -0.70 -10.92 25.59
CA VAL A 84 -1.31 -11.98 26.40
C VAL A 84 -1.39 -13.26 25.57
N GLU A 85 -0.77 -14.34 26.06
CA GLU A 85 -0.90 -15.65 25.44
C GLU A 85 -2.34 -16.16 25.62
N VAL A 86 -3.03 -16.40 24.50
CA VAL A 86 -4.44 -16.82 24.51
C VAL A 86 -4.60 -18.34 24.33
N GLU A 87 -3.65 -19.01 23.69
CA GLU A 87 -3.71 -20.45 23.44
C GLU A 87 -2.30 -21.04 23.26
N LYS A 88 -2.11 -22.26 23.77
CA LYS A 88 -0.94 -23.10 23.49
C LYS A 88 -1.36 -24.36 22.77
N PHE A 89 -0.63 -24.76 21.76
CA PHE A 89 -0.84 -26.01 21.06
C PHE A 89 0.40 -26.90 21.15
N GLY A 90 0.24 -28.08 21.78
CA GLY A 90 1.32 -29.05 21.99
C GLY A 90 2.28 -28.66 23.11
N GLU A 91 3.23 -29.53 23.36
CA GLU A 91 4.30 -29.31 24.33
C GLU A 91 5.65 -29.15 23.59
N PRO A 92 6.46 -28.15 23.96
CA PRO A 92 7.76 -27.97 23.33
C PRO A 92 8.70 -29.13 23.67
N VAL A 93 9.29 -29.73 22.64
CA VAL A 93 10.36 -30.71 22.83
C VAL A 93 11.69 -29.96 22.81
N VAL A 94 12.27 -29.80 23.99
CA VAL A 94 13.60 -29.18 24.13
C VAL A 94 14.64 -30.30 24.10
N PRO A 95 15.52 -30.36 23.07
CA PRO A 95 16.58 -31.38 23.04
C PRO A 95 17.61 -31.15 24.15
N ASP A 96 18.30 -32.21 24.53
CA ASP A 96 19.35 -32.21 25.53
C ASP A 96 20.76 -31.81 25.00
N PHE A 97 20.77 -31.30 23.76
CA PHE A 97 21.97 -30.80 23.10
C PHE A 97 21.82 -29.33 22.71
N GLU A 98 22.93 -28.64 22.55
CA GLU A 98 22.93 -27.26 22.06
C GLU A 98 22.46 -27.19 20.60
N ILE A 99 21.45 -26.41 20.35
CA ILE A 99 20.91 -26.20 19.00
C ILE A 99 21.76 -25.12 18.33
N PRO A 100 22.48 -25.43 17.25
CA PRO A 100 23.27 -24.43 16.52
C PRO A 100 22.33 -23.47 15.78
N TYR A 101 22.81 -22.25 15.54
CA TYR A 101 22.10 -21.30 14.68
C TYR A 101 21.98 -21.83 13.24
N HIS A 102 20.93 -21.38 12.55
CA HIS A 102 20.70 -21.78 11.15
C HIS A 102 21.87 -21.38 10.23
N THR A 103 22.50 -20.22 10.48
CA THR A 103 23.69 -19.78 9.74
C THR A 103 24.89 -20.72 9.94
N ASP A 104 25.15 -21.19 11.17
CA ASP A 104 26.21 -22.13 11.46
C ASP A 104 26.01 -23.46 10.72
N ILE A 105 24.76 -23.90 10.64
CA ILE A 105 24.38 -25.10 9.87
C ILE A 105 24.60 -24.85 8.38
N MET A 106 24.17 -23.71 7.84
CA MET A 106 24.35 -23.37 6.44
C MET A 106 25.82 -23.24 6.04
N GLU A 107 26.64 -22.62 6.89
CA GLU A 107 28.11 -22.52 6.70
C GLU A 107 28.76 -23.90 6.66
N LYS A 108 28.37 -24.81 7.58
CA LYS A 108 28.86 -26.18 7.62
C LYS A 108 28.61 -26.97 6.33
N PHE A 109 27.52 -26.62 5.61
CA PHE A 109 27.18 -27.17 4.30
C PHE A 109 27.71 -26.34 3.12
N ASN A 110 28.51 -25.31 3.36
CA ASN A 110 28.92 -24.32 2.35
C ASN A 110 27.70 -23.74 1.58
N GLY A 111 26.58 -23.54 2.28
CA GLY A 111 25.29 -23.17 1.71
C GLY A 111 24.93 -21.72 1.84
N ILE A 112 25.74 -20.89 2.51
CA ILE A 112 25.54 -19.45 2.65
C ILE A 112 26.86 -18.69 2.45
N ASP A 113 26.79 -17.50 1.81
CA ASP A 113 27.93 -16.59 1.67
C ASP A 113 27.48 -15.16 1.95
N LEU A 114 27.71 -14.71 3.17
CA LEU A 114 27.40 -13.36 3.64
C LEU A 114 28.44 -12.33 3.19
N ASP A 115 29.71 -12.73 3.11
CA ASP A 115 30.79 -11.82 2.75
C ASP A 115 30.71 -11.33 1.31
N SER A 116 30.43 -12.24 0.38
CA SER A 116 30.19 -11.86 -1.02
C SER A 116 28.92 -11.05 -1.19
N ALA A 117 27.86 -11.38 -0.47
CA ALA A 117 26.61 -10.61 -0.50
C ALA A 117 26.82 -9.17 -0.01
N ARG A 118 27.58 -8.99 1.07
CA ARG A 118 27.93 -7.66 1.59
C ARG A 118 28.71 -6.81 0.58
N LYS A 119 29.61 -7.41 -0.21
CA LYS A 119 30.34 -6.70 -1.28
C LYS A 119 29.42 -6.26 -2.42
N VAL A 120 28.38 -7.03 -2.71
CA VAL A 120 27.49 -6.80 -3.85
C VAL A 120 26.32 -5.86 -3.50
N ALA A 121 25.72 -6.05 -2.34
CA ALA A 121 24.46 -5.40 -1.99
C ALA A 121 24.46 -4.70 -0.63
N GLY A 122 25.49 -4.88 0.18
CA GLY A 122 25.55 -4.36 1.54
C GLY A 122 25.06 -5.37 2.58
N SER A 123 24.91 -4.92 3.83
CA SER A 123 24.40 -5.73 4.93
C SER A 123 22.93 -6.09 4.73
N GLY A 124 22.49 -7.20 5.28
CA GLY A 124 21.11 -7.68 5.17
C GLY A 124 20.82 -8.50 3.91
N PHE A 125 21.85 -8.88 3.15
CA PHE A 125 21.74 -9.74 1.98
C PHE A 125 22.58 -11.00 2.15
N TYR A 126 22.21 -12.06 1.44
CA TYR A 126 22.88 -13.35 1.48
C TYR A 126 22.85 -14.05 0.13
N TYR A 127 23.83 -14.91 -0.12
CA TYR A 127 23.75 -15.94 -1.14
C TYR A 127 23.42 -17.27 -0.49
N LEU A 128 22.39 -17.96 -1.00
CA LEU A 128 22.17 -19.38 -0.71
C LEU A 128 22.76 -20.22 -1.83
N MET A 129 23.46 -21.29 -1.49
CA MET A 129 24.20 -22.10 -2.44
C MET A 129 23.94 -23.59 -2.24
N GLY A 130 24.21 -24.37 -3.30
CA GLY A 130 24.20 -25.84 -3.25
C GLY A 130 22.89 -26.42 -2.74
N ASP A 131 23.00 -27.35 -1.82
CA ASP A 131 21.83 -28.06 -1.28
C ASP A 131 20.96 -27.18 -0.38
N ILE A 132 21.53 -26.15 0.26
CA ILE A 132 20.72 -25.17 1.03
C ILE A 132 19.80 -24.37 0.10
N ALA A 133 20.31 -23.92 -1.06
CA ALA A 133 19.48 -23.24 -2.06
C ALA A 133 18.38 -24.17 -2.63
N ARG A 134 18.71 -25.46 -2.84
CA ARG A 134 17.73 -26.46 -3.26
C ARG A 134 16.67 -26.71 -2.20
N LEU A 135 17.07 -26.81 -0.93
CA LEU A 135 16.15 -26.97 0.20
C LEU A 135 15.19 -25.76 0.31
N HIS A 136 15.72 -24.54 0.23
CA HIS A 136 14.91 -23.33 0.18
C HIS A 136 13.87 -23.36 -0.93
N SER A 137 14.27 -23.72 -2.15
CA SER A 137 13.34 -23.85 -3.29
C SER A 137 12.32 -24.96 -3.08
N ALA A 138 12.70 -26.07 -2.45
CA ALA A 138 11.81 -27.18 -2.15
C ALA A 138 10.74 -26.78 -1.11
N VAL A 139 11.10 -26.02 -0.07
CA VAL A 139 10.14 -25.49 0.93
C VAL A 139 9.13 -24.56 0.28
N ILE A 140 9.58 -23.65 -0.59
CA ILE A 140 8.69 -22.74 -1.33
C ILE A 140 7.74 -23.55 -2.22
N SER A 141 8.25 -24.55 -2.95
CA SER A 141 7.42 -25.41 -3.80
C SER A 141 6.39 -26.20 -2.99
N TYR A 142 6.79 -26.75 -1.85
CA TYR A 142 5.89 -27.43 -0.94
C TYR A 142 4.77 -26.51 -0.44
N ALA A 143 5.12 -25.32 0.04
CA ALA A 143 4.14 -24.34 0.54
C ALA A 143 3.13 -23.94 -0.56
N ARG A 144 3.63 -23.69 -1.79
CA ARG A 144 2.77 -23.40 -2.95
C ARG A 144 1.78 -24.54 -3.22
N ASP A 145 2.28 -25.76 -3.33
CA ASP A 145 1.46 -26.92 -3.68
C ASP A 145 0.46 -27.24 -2.58
N PHE A 146 0.87 -27.13 -1.29
CA PHE A 146 -0.02 -27.23 -0.14
C PHE A 146 -1.18 -26.23 -0.18
N MET A 147 -0.90 -24.96 -0.50
CA MET A 147 -1.96 -23.95 -0.62
C MET A 147 -2.90 -24.22 -1.79
N ILE A 148 -2.38 -24.68 -2.92
CA ILE A 148 -3.21 -25.09 -4.06
C ILE A 148 -4.13 -26.27 -3.69
N GLU A 149 -3.63 -27.27 -2.98
CA GLU A 149 -4.41 -28.41 -2.47
C GLU A 149 -5.51 -27.98 -1.49
N LYS A 150 -5.29 -26.88 -0.75
CA LYS A 150 -6.30 -26.23 0.11
C LYS A 150 -7.35 -25.42 -0.65
N GLY A 151 -7.27 -25.36 -1.99
CA GLY A 151 -8.22 -24.64 -2.84
C GLY A 151 -7.89 -23.18 -3.09
N PHE A 152 -6.69 -22.73 -2.77
CA PHE A 152 -6.24 -21.38 -3.10
C PHE A 152 -5.82 -21.28 -4.57
N THR A 153 -6.16 -20.18 -5.22
CA THR A 153 -5.63 -19.85 -6.54
C THR A 153 -4.23 -19.26 -6.39
N TYR A 154 -3.24 -19.93 -6.99
CA TYR A 154 -1.87 -19.42 -6.99
C TYR A 154 -1.70 -18.29 -8.01
N VAL A 155 -1.10 -17.18 -7.58
CA VAL A 155 -0.90 -15.96 -8.38
C VAL A 155 0.56 -15.53 -8.30
N ILE A 156 1.14 -15.17 -9.44
CA ILE A 156 2.43 -14.46 -9.52
C ILE A 156 2.10 -12.99 -9.75
N PRO A 157 2.31 -12.11 -8.75
CA PRO A 157 1.90 -10.71 -8.83
C PRO A 157 3.00 -9.85 -9.46
N PRO A 158 2.70 -8.62 -9.87
CA PRO A 158 3.72 -7.62 -10.16
C PRO A 158 4.59 -7.33 -8.93
N PHE A 159 5.91 -7.20 -9.10
CA PHE A 159 6.85 -6.91 -8.01
C PHE A 159 7.10 -5.42 -7.81
N MET A 160 6.54 -4.60 -8.68
CA MET A 160 6.52 -3.13 -8.59
C MET A 160 5.09 -2.63 -8.69
N ILE A 161 4.75 -1.65 -7.86
CA ILE A 161 3.40 -1.09 -7.74
C ILE A 161 3.43 0.42 -7.70
N ARG A 162 2.35 1.07 -8.09
CA ARG A 162 2.20 2.52 -8.06
C ARG A 162 1.93 3.04 -6.64
N SER A 163 2.22 4.31 -6.40
CA SER A 163 1.95 4.99 -5.12
C SER A 163 0.49 4.86 -4.68
N SER A 164 -0.46 4.90 -5.61
CA SER A 164 -1.90 4.75 -5.31
C SER A 164 -2.25 3.37 -4.74
N VAL A 165 -1.52 2.32 -5.13
CA VAL A 165 -1.66 0.97 -4.55
C VAL A 165 -1.06 0.93 -3.16
N VAL A 166 0.15 1.49 -3.00
CA VAL A 166 0.86 1.53 -1.71
C VAL A 166 0.03 2.25 -0.66
N THR A 167 -0.51 3.41 -0.98
CA THR A 167 -1.32 4.21 -0.05
C THR A 167 -2.69 3.59 0.28
N GLY A 168 -3.10 2.54 -0.42
CA GLY A 168 -4.25 1.72 -0.06
C GLY A 168 -3.99 0.71 1.06
N VAL A 169 -2.71 0.43 1.39
CA VAL A 169 -2.30 -0.61 2.36
C VAL A 169 -1.39 -0.10 3.47
N MET A 170 -0.79 1.09 3.33
CA MET A 170 0.06 1.72 4.34
C MET A 170 0.02 3.25 4.25
N SER A 171 0.47 3.93 5.29
CA SER A 171 0.57 5.39 5.33
C SER A 171 1.70 5.91 4.42
N PHE A 172 1.65 7.20 4.06
CA PHE A 172 2.73 7.86 3.31
C PHE A 172 4.06 7.87 4.07
N GLU A 173 4.02 7.96 5.39
CA GLU A 173 5.19 7.96 6.25
C GLU A 173 5.88 6.59 6.21
N GLU A 174 5.13 5.51 6.46
CA GLU A 174 5.63 4.14 6.38
C GLU A 174 6.15 3.80 4.98
N MET A 175 5.43 4.23 3.92
CA MET A 175 5.88 4.06 2.54
C MET A 175 7.27 4.67 2.31
N GLY A 176 7.49 5.89 2.76
CA GLY A 176 8.78 6.59 2.62
C GLY A 176 9.92 5.91 3.36
N GLU A 177 9.62 5.33 4.52
CA GLU A 177 10.60 4.68 5.37
C GLU A 177 10.95 3.25 4.97
N MET A 178 9.95 2.47 4.56
CA MET A 178 10.07 1.02 4.38
C MET A 178 10.23 0.57 2.93
N MET A 179 9.77 1.36 1.94
CA MET A 179 9.75 0.93 0.55
C MET A 179 10.88 1.55 -0.29
N TYR A 180 11.38 0.77 -1.23
CA TYR A 180 12.27 1.27 -2.28
C TYR A 180 11.46 1.90 -3.40
N LYS A 181 11.73 3.15 -3.72
CA LYS A 181 11.15 3.86 -4.86
C LYS A 181 12.09 3.77 -6.06
N ILE A 182 11.53 3.59 -7.25
CA ILE A 182 12.27 3.70 -8.51
C ILE A 182 12.42 5.19 -8.83
N ASP A 183 13.64 5.62 -9.05
CA ASP A 183 13.93 7.02 -9.38
C ASP A 183 13.35 7.42 -10.73
N GLY A 184 12.72 8.59 -10.78
CA GLY A 184 12.09 9.12 -12.01
C GLY A 184 10.74 8.48 -12.37
N GLU A 185 10.24 7.49 -11.61
CA GLU A 185 8.97 6.81 -11.90
C GLU A 185 8.05 6.76 -10.68
N ASP A 186 6.73 6.63 -10.91
CA ASP A 186 5.76 6.33 -9.85
C ASP A 186 5.66 4.82 -9.65
N LEU A 187 6.79 4.20 -9.29
CA LEU A 187 6.90 2.79 -9.01
C LEU A 187 7.68 2.54 -7.72
N TYR A 188 7.24 1.53 -6.98
CA TYR A 188 7.82 1.08 -5.72
C TYR A 188 7.98 -0.43 -5.76
N LEU A 189 9.11 -0.94 -5.26
CA LEU A 189 9.28 -2.38 -5.05
C LEU A 189 8.36 -2.84 -3.91
N ILE A 190 7.70 -3.98 -4.08
CA ILE A 190 6.76 -4.49 -3.07
C ILE A 190 7.48 -4.94 -1.79
N GLY A 191 6.94 -4.59 -0.64
CA GLY A 191 7.38 -5.10 0.66
C GLY A 191 6.75 -6.45 1.03
N THR A 192 5.70 -6.83 0.33
CA THR A 192 5.01 -8.11 0.40
C THR A 192 4.13 -8.29 -0.83
N SER A 193 3.90 -9.54 -1.24
CA SER A 193 2.96 -9.83 -2.33
C SER A 193 1.52 -9.37 -2.04
N GLU A 194 1.15 -9.25 -0.78
CA GLU A 194 -0.15 -8.76 -0.33
C GLU A 194 -0.50 -7.40 -0.95
N HIS A 195 0.46 -6.48 -1.04
CA HIS A 195 0.25 -5.17 -1.65
C HIS A 195 -0.27 -5.27 -3.08
N SER A 196 0.37 -6.08 -3.91
CA SER A 196 -0.05 -6.30 -5.30
C SER A 196 -1.37 -7.06 -5.39
N MET A 197 -1.59 -8.01 -4.48
CA MET A 197 -2.81 -8.82 -4.46
C MET A 197 -4.04 -7.96 -4.10
N ILE A 198 -3.92 -7.06 -3.13
CA ILE A 198 -4.98 -6.09 -2.78
C ILE A 198 -5.16 -5.10 -3.94
N GLY A 199 -4.06 -4.62 -4.53
CA GLY A 199 -4.07 -3.71 -5.67
C GLY A 199 -4.83 -4.24 -6.89
N LYS A 200 -4.92 -5.57 -7.06
CA LYS A 200 -5.73 -6.22 -8.09
C LYS A 200 -7.20 -5.81 -8.06
N PHE A 201 -7.72 -5.42 -6.90
CA PHE A 201 -9.13 -5.11 -6.69
C PHE A 201 -9.43 -3.59 -6.61
N ILE A 202 -8.43 -2.72 -6.86
CA ILE A 202 -8.64 -1.27 -6.92
C ILE A 202 -9.69 -0.94 -8.00
N ASP A 203 -10.64 -0.08 -7.65
CA ASP A 203 -11.72 0.40 -8.53
C ASP A 203 -12.51 -0.74 -9.23
N THR A 204 -12.55 -1.91 -8.60
CA THR A 204 -13.21 -3.10 -9.15
C THR A 204 -14.46 -3.45 -8.35
N ILE A 205 -15.59 -3.59 -9.04
CA ILE A 205 -16.79 -4.20 -8.47
C ILE A 205 -16.73 -5.70 -8.78
N VAL A 206 -16.59 -6.50 -7.73
CA VAL A 206 -16.48 -7.96 -7.83
C VAL A 206 -17.88 -8.57 -7.92
N ASP A 207 -18.10 -9.50 -8.86
CA ASP A 207 -19.34 -10.26 -8.94
C ASP A 207 -19.48 -11.16 -7.71
N GLU A 208 -20.59 -11.04 -7.00
CA GLU A 208 -20.92 -11.84 -5.80
C GLU A 208 -20.78 -13.36 -6.04
N LYS A 209 -21.09 -13.83 -7.24
CA LYS A 209 -20.98 -15.24 -7.62
C LYS A 209 -19.55 -15.77 -7.64
N THR A 210 -18.56 -14.87 -7.67
CA THR A 210 -17.13 -15.24 -7.65
C THR A 210 -16.53 -15.24 -6.24
N LEU A 211 -17.34 -14.96 -5.23
CA LEU A 211 -16.93 -14.91 -3.82
C LEU A 211 -17.29 -16.22 -3.10
N PRO A 212 -16.49 -16.65 -2.11
CA PRO A 212 -15.22 -16.07 -1.72
C PRO A 212 -14.07 -16.38 -2.71
N GLN A 213 -13.12 -15.45 -2.86
CA GLN A 213 -11.89 -15.68 -3.61
C GLN A 213 -10.72 -15.88 -2.64
N THR A 214 -10.13 -17.04 -2.65
CA THR A 214 -8.95 -17.38 -1.86
C THR A 214 -7.72 -17.38 -2.77
N LEU A 215 -6.78 -16.48 -2.52
CA LEU A 215 -5.60 -16.27 -3.33
C LEU A 215 -4.34 -16.52 -2.51
N THR A 216 -3.33 -17.14 -3.10
CA THR A 216 -1.99 -17.30 -2.53
C THR A 216 -0.93 -16.84 -3.52
N SER A 217 0.16 -16.31 -3.00
CA SER A 217 1.21 -15.73 -3.83
C SER A 217 2.58 -15.92 -3.20
N TYR A 218 3.60 -16.04 -4.05
CA TYR A 218 4.99 -15.97 -3.65
C TYR A 218 5.68 -14.84 -4.43
N SER A 219 6.48 -14.05 -3.73
CA SER A 219 7.28 -12.99 -4.31
C SER A 219 8.52 -12.69 -3.47
N PRO A 220 9.56 -12.07 -4.03
CA PRO A 220 10.53 -11.37 -3.22
C PRO A 220 9.84 -10.23 -2.46
N CYS A 221 10.37 -9.90 -1.28
CA CYS A 221 9.87 -8.83 -0.40
C CYS A 221 11.00 -7.83 -0.19
N PHE A 222 10.82 -6.61 -0.68
CA PHE A 222 11.83 -5.55 -0.63
C PHE A 222 11.47 -4.56 0.48
N ARG A 223 12.18 -4.63 1.60
CA ARG A 223 12.00 -3.72 2.73
C ARG A 223 13.32 -3.05 3.08
N LYS A 224 13.26 -1.76 3.41
CA LYS A 224 14.39 -1.05 4.03
C LYS A 224 14.40 -1.40 5.51
N GLU A 225 14.97 -2.55 5.86
CA GLU A 225 15.04 -3.02 7.24
C GLU A 225 15.97 -2.11 8.05
N LYS A 226 15.42 -1.10 8.72
CA LYS A 226 16.20 -0.18 9.56
C LYS A 226 16.56 -0.77 10.92
N TRP A 227 15.87 -1.84 11.34
CA TRP A 227 15.92 -2.39 12.70
C TRP A 227 16.11 -3.90 12.72
N SER A 228 16.59 -4.48 11.64
CA SER A 228 16.86 -5.91 11.62
C SER A 228 18.04 -6.27 12.51
N HIS A 229 17.85 -7.28 13.32
CA HIS A 229 18.83 -7.77 14.30
C HIS A 229 19.14 -9.26 14.11
N GLY A 230 18.84 -9.81 12.94
CA GLY A 230 19.17 -11.18 12.60
C GLY A 230 20.67 -11.42 12.49
N ILE A 231 21.14 -12.64 12.81
CA ILE A 231 22.57 -12.99 12.70
C ILE A 231 23.02 -12.99 11.24
N GLU A 232 22.13 -13.27 10.31
CA GLU A 232 22.32 -13.23 8.86
C GLU A 232 22.49 -11.82 8.30
N GLU A 233 22.22 -10.79 9.09
CA GLU A 233 22.24 -9.40 8.67
C GLU A 233 23.44 -8.61 9.22
N ARG A 234 24.35 -9.29 9.89
CA ARG A 234 25.56 -8.70 10.50
C ARG A 234 26.69 -8.46 9.51
#